data_424cb1135def47c3683d5eb7ee0e70f0
#
_entry.id   424cb1135def47c3683d5eb7ee0e70f0
#
_cell.length_a   1.000
_cell.length_b   1.000
_cell.length_c   1.000
_cell.angle_alpha   90.00
_cell.angle_beta   90.00
_cell.angle_gamma   90.00
#
_symmetry.space_group_name_H-M   'P 1'
#
loop_
_entity.id
_entity.type
_entity.pdbx_description
1 polymer ?
#
loop_
_entity_poly.entity_id
_entity_poly.type
_entity_poly.pdbx_seq_one_letter_code
_entity_poly.pdbx_strand_id
1 'polypeptide(L)'
;MKKLLFVFFITISFQVCAQIGGVHTYDFLNLINSARVSSLGGDVIAINDNDFNLTYHNPALLTPEMNQDLILNYVNYFTDINYGYAAYATNIKDYGIFSGGIEYINYGKFIAADETGIVTGEFKAAEYAINLIYSRAIDSSFRVGVNVKPVISTLEKYTSLGIAADFGVTYNKPGSLFTAAMVVKNIGAQLKGYTSEKESLPFNIQLGISQSLKHAPLRFSVTLDHLDNWNLTYDKPVEESELDQLGVSEDSESTIDRIADEFMRHVILGVEFMPINNLYVRAGYNYRRRQEMLIESKTSTIGFSFGFGVKISKFYLSYGRATYHLAGASDHFSISTNLDSFRKNL
;
A
#
# COMPACT_ATOMS: atom_id res chain seq x y z
N MET A 1 -29.86 -45.54 -8.54
CA MET A 1 -28.53 -44.99 -8.84
C MET A 1 -28.27 -43.82 -7.91
N LYS A 2 -27.58 -44.06 -6.81
CA LYS A 2 -27.27 -43.07 -5.78
C LYS A 2 -26.04 -42.28 -6.22
N LYS A 3 -26.18 -40.97 -6.46
CA LYS A 3 -25.04 -40.08 -6.73
C LYS A 3 -24.35 -39.79 -5.40
N LEU A 4 -23.15 -40.32 -5.26
CA LEU A 4 -22.25 -40.03 -4.14
C LEU A 4 -21.67 -38.62 -4.34
N LEU A 5 -22.14 -37.65 -3.54
CA LEU A 5 -21.58 -36.32 -3.48
C LEU A 5 -20.33 -36.40 -2.57
N PHE A 6 -19.14 -36.44 -3.18
CA PHE A 6 -17.87 -36.38 -2.45
C PHE A 6 -17.60 -34.92 -2.11
N VAL A 7 -17.93 -34.52 -0.89
CA VAL A 7 -17.54 -33.20 -0.35
C VAL A 7 -16.10 -33.30 0.09
N PHE A 8 -15.21 -32.76 -0.69
CA PHE A 8 -13.79 -32.60 -0.34
C PHE A 8 -13.67 -31.47 0.67
N PHE A 9 -13.68 -31.83 1.95
CA PHE A 9 -13.36 -30.90 3.04
C PHE A 9 -11.85 -30.67 3.03
N ILE A 10 -11.40 -29.57 2.42
CA ILE A 10 -10.04 -29.09 2.58
C ILE A 10 -9.95 -28.52 4.00
N THR A 11 -9.39 -29.28 4.90
CA THR A 11 -8.95 -28.79 6.22
C THR A 11 -7.72 -27.91 5.98
N ILE A 12 -7.96 -26.61 5.81
CA ILE A 12 -6.89 -25.63 5.87
C ILE A 12 -6.52 -25.51 7.34
N SER A 13 -5.39 -26.09 7.71
CA SER A 13 -4.78 -25.89 9.02
C SER A 13 -4.26 -24.46 9.07
N PHE A 14 -4.98 -23.54 9.69
CA PHE A 14 -4.46 -22.22 10.03
C PHE A 14 -3.39 -22.42 11.09
N GLN A 15 -2.14 -22.25 10.71
CA GLN A 15 -1.06 -22.08 11.66
C GLN A 15 -1.22 -20.68 12.23
N VAL A 16 -1.65 -20.59 13.48
CA VAL A 16 -1.66 -19.33 14.23
C VAL A 16 -0.21 -19.03 14.58
N CYS A 17 0.47 -18.28 13.73
CA CYS A 17 1.74 -17.66 14.09
C CYS A 17 1.42 -16.38 14.86
N ALA A 18 1.84 -16.30 16.13
CA ALA A 18 1.87 -15.04 16.86
C ALA A 18 2.69 -14.03 16.03
N GLN A 19 2.15 -12.85 15.76
CA GLN A 19 2.84 -11.80 15.01
C GLN A 19 4.05 -11.32 15.79
N ILE A 20 5.22 -11.82 15.42
CA ILE A 20 6.50 -11.25 15.82
C ILE A 20 6.88 -10.26 14.73
N GLY A 21 7.15 -9.00 15.09
CA GLY A 21 7.62 -7.99 14.12
C GLY A 21 8.84 -8.52 13.35
N GLY A 22 8.86 -8.33 12.02
CA GLY A 22 9.94 -8.83 11.16
C GLY A 22 9.71 -10.22 10.57
N VAL A 23 8.46 -10.68 10.49
CA VAL A 23 8.09 -12.00 9.92
C VAL A 23 8.33 -12.10 8.42
N HIS A 24 8.36 -10.97 7.71
CA HIS A 24 8.47 -10.92 6.24
C HIS A 24 9.74 -10.21 5.79
N THR A 25 10.28 -10.69 4.67
CA THR A 25 11.32 -9.95 3.95
C THR A 25 10.69 -9.03 2.91
N TYR A 26 11.39 -7.95 2.54
CA TYR A 26 10.94 -6.98 1.53
C TYR A 26 9.66 -6.22 1.89
N ASP A 27 9.46 -5.89 3.17
CA ASP A 27 8.29 -5.10 3.62
C ASP A 27 8.17 -3.73 2.93
N PHE A 28 9.25 -3.22 2.33
CA PHE A 28 9.23 -2.00 1.53
C PHE A 28 8.28 -2.06 0.33
N LEU A 29 7.93 -3.27 -0.17
CA LEU A 29 6.93 -3.48 -1.23
C LEU A 29 5.51 -3.03 -0.84
N ASN A 30 5.25 -2.85 0.45
CA ASN A 30 3.98 -2.33 0.98
C ASN A 30 4.03 -0.82 1.28
N LEU A 31 5.17 -0.14 1.05
CA LEU A 31 5.27 1.29 1.28
C LEU A 31 4.43 2.09 0.28
N ILE A 32 3.84 3.17 0.78
CA ILE A 32 2.98 4.04 0.00
C ILE A 32 3.83 5.10 -0.67
N ASN A 33 4.11 4.95 -1.96
CA ASN A 33 4.99 5.83 -2.70
C ASN A 33 4.29 7.08 -3.29
N SER A 34 2.95 7.10 -3.39
CA SER A 34 2.19 8.19 -3.98
C SER A 34 1.63 9.15 -2.93
N ALA A 35 1.81 10.46 -3.13
CA ALA A 35 1.22 11.51 -2.30
C ALA A 35 -0.31 11.44 -2.27
N ARG A 36 -0.93 11.07 -3.40
CA ARG A 36 -2.38 10.91 -3.48
C ARG A 36 -2.86 9.76 -2.61
N VAL A 37 -2.24 8.59 -2.73
CA VAL A 37 -2.63 7.40 -1.98
C VAL A 37 -2.38 7.59 -0.49
N SER A 38 -1.23 8.18 -0.13
CA SER A 38 -0.91 8.52 1.26
C SER A 38 -1.98 9.43 1.88
N SER A 39 -2.42 10.47 1.17
CA SER A 39 -3.42 11.42 1.67
C SER A 39 -4.84 10.84 1.79
N LEU A 40 -5.10 9.69 1.18
CA LEU A 40 -6.38 8.96 1.25
C LEU A 40 -6.39 7.81 2.27
N GLY A 41 -5.43 7.79 3.20
CA GLY A 41 -5.37 6.80 4.27
C GLY A 41 -4.36 5.69 4.06
N GLY A 42 -3.80 5.55 2.85
CA GLY A 42 -2.82 4.52 2.53
C GLY A 42 -3.16 3.76 1.27
N ASP A 43 -3.79 2.62 1.34
CA ASP A 43 -4.11 1.84 0.15
C ASP A 43 -5.43 2.25 -0.49
N VAL A 44 -5.37 2.63 -1.77
CA VAL A 44 -6.54 2.97 -2.59
C VAL A 44 -6.42 2.21 -3.92
N ILE A 45 -7.32 1.25 -4.13
CA ILE A 45 -7.25 0.32 -5.26
C ILE A 45 -8.40 0.42 -6.26
N ALA A 46 -9.43 1.23 -5.96
CA ALA A 46 -10.67 1.27 -6.73
C ALA A 46 -10.98 2.63 -7.37
N ILE A 47 -10.08 3.61 -7.35
CA ILE A 47 -10.28 4.88 -8.05
C ILE A 47 -9.82 4.75 -9.50
N ASN A 48 -10.78 4.88 -10.45
CA ASN A 48 -10.51 4.77 -11.89
C ASN A 48 -10.73 6.13 -12.56
N ASP A 49 -9.69 6.95 -12.62
CA ASP A 49 -9.71 8.29 -13.22
C ASP A 49 -8.44 8.65 -14.00
N ASN A 50 -7.72 7.61 -14.47
CA ASN A 50 -6.51 7.73 -15.28
C ASN A 50 -5.34 8.44 -14.56
N ASP A 51 -5.26 8.34 -13.22
CA ASP A 51 -4.06 8.73 -12.50
C ASP A 51 -3.07 7.57 -12.45
N PHE A 52 -1.95 7.72 -13.15
CA PHE A 52 -0.93 6.69 -13.26
C PHE A 52 -0.30 6.30 -11.91
N ASN A 53 -0.33 7.16 -10.90
CA ASN A 53 0.14 6.85 -9.55
C ASN A 53 -0.61 5.69 -8.87
N LEU A 54 -1.86 5.42 -9.28
CA LEU A 54 -2.68 4.37 -8.68
C LEU A 54 -2.33 2.96 -9.19
N THR A 55 -1.64 2.88 -10.32
CA THR A 55 -1.35 1.59 -10.98
C THR A 55 -0.36 0.71 -10.22
N TYR A 56 0.50 1.31 -9.38
CA TYR A 56 1.35 0.58 -8.46
C TYR A 56 0.53 -0.21 -7.42
N HIS A 57 -0.56 0.38 -6.92
CA HIS A 57 -1.44 -0.24 -5.93
C HIS A 57 -2.45 -1.22 -6.55
N ASN A 58 -2.87 -0.97 -7.80
CA ASN A 58 -3.73 -1.88 -8.55
C ASN A 58 -3.34 -1.86 -10.03
N PRO A 59 -2.66 -2.90 -10.54
CA PRO A 59 -2.23 -2.96 -11.93
C PRO A 59 -3.38 -2.92 -12.94
N ALA A 60 -4.62 -3.29 -12.54
CA ALA A 60 -5.78 -3.21 -13.41
C ALA A 60 -6.28 -1.77 -13.66
N LEU A 61 -5.75 -0.77 -12.93
CA LEU A 61 -6.06 0.64 -13.19
C LEU A 61 -5.23 1.25 -14.33
N LEU A 62 -4.22 0.54 -14.84
CA LEU A 62 -3.43 0.98 -15.97
C LEU A 62 -4.29 0.95 -17.24
N THR A 63 -4.53 2.12 -17.85
CA THR A 63 -5.41 2.29 -19.02
C THR A 63 -4.66 2.88 -20.21
N PRO A 64 -5.13 2.66 -21.46
CA PRO A 64 -4.51 3.23 -22.66
C PRO A 64 -4.41 4.76 -22.67
N GLU A 65 -5.26 5.44 -21.91
CA GLU A 65 -5.27 6.89 -21.74
C GLU A 65 -4.02 7.41 -21.02
N MET A 66 -3.34 6.54 -20.25
CA MET A 66 -2.06 6.83 -19.59
C MET A 66 -0.84 6.67 -20.52
N ASN A 67 -1.06 6.48 -21.82
CA ASN A 67 0.04 6.40 -22.77
C ASN A 67 0.94 7.63 -22.70
N GLN A 68 2.27 7.39 -22.60
CA GLN A 68 3.31 8.42 -22.45
C GLN A 68 3.26 9.17 -21.09
N ASP A 69 2.54 8.67 -20.10
CA ASP A 69 2.60 9.23 -18.74
C ASP A 69 3.92 8.85 -18.07
N LEU A 70 4.48 9.84 -17.38
CA LEU A 70 5.66 9.73 -16.52
C LEU A 70 5.30 10.20 -15.12
N ILE A 71 5.67 9.44 -14.11
CA ILE A 71 5.52 9.79 -12.69
C ILE A 71 6.86 9.72 -11.97
N LEU A 72 7.03 10.64 -11.02
CA LEU A 72 8.15 10.70 -10.08
C LEU A 72 7.58 10.95 -8.70
N ASN A 73 7.83 10.03 -7.78
CA ASN A 73 7.40 10.10 -6.40
C ASN A 73 8.62 10.09 -5.49
N TYR A 74 8.59 10.94 -4.49
CA TYR A 74 9.60 11.00 -3.45
C TYR A 74 8.93 11.09 -2.08
N VAL A 75 9.43 10.32 -1.14
CA VAL A 75 8.93 10.29 0.23
C VAL A 75 10.07 10.52 1.20
N ASN A 76 9.92 11.56 2.00
CA ASN A 76 10.70 11.76 3.20
C ASN A 76 10.00 11.04 4.35
N TYR A 77 10.59 9.96 4.81
CA TYR A 77 9.99 9.11 5.84
C TYR A 77 10.47 9.56 7.23
N PHE A 78 11.06 8.69 8.03
CA PHE A 78 11.56 9.03 9.35
C PHE A 78 13.07 9.09 9.34
N THR A 79 13.66 9.97 10.16
CA THR A 79 15.11 10.13 10.28
C THR A 79 15.75 10.36 8.90
N ASP A 80 16.69 9.52 8.49
CA ASP A 80 17.39 9.61 7.21
C ASP A 80 16.84 8.63 6.15
N ILE A 81 15.67 7.99 6.42
CA ILE A 81 15.04 7.05 5.50
C ILE A 81 14.29 7.80 4.42
N ASN A 82 14.64 7.53 3.17
CA ASN A 82 13.98 8.10 2.01
C ASN A 82 13.69 7.01 1.00
N TYR A 83 12.54 7.09 0.36
CA TYR A 83 12.19 6.19 -0.73
C TYR A 83 11.47 6.92 -1.86
N GLY A 84 11.39 6.26 -3.00
CA GLY A 84 10.77 6.85 -4.16
C GLY A 84 10.40 5.83 -5.22
N TYR A 85 9.59 6.30 -6.15
CA TYR A 85 9.12 5.52 -7.28
C TYR A 85 9.12 6.38 -8.55
N ALA A 86 9.70 5.85 -9.62
CA ALA A 86 9.64 6.45 -10.93
C ALA A 86 9.10 5.43 -11.93
N ALA A 87 8.12 5.82 -12.76
CA ALA A 87 7.53 4.91 -13.74
C ALA A 87 7.08 5.65 -15.00
N TYR A 88 7.06 4.90 -16.09
CA TYR A 88 6.64 5.34 -17.41
C TYR A 88 5.67 4.32 -18.01
N ALA A 89 4.59 4.82 -18.63
CA ALA A 89 3.59 4.01 -19.29
C ALA A 89 3.64 4.18 -20.82
N THR A 90 3.46 3.08 -21.54
CA THR A 90 3.40 3.07 -22.99
C THR A 90 2.36 2.09 -23.50
N ASN A 91 1.56 2.55 -24.47
CA ASN A 91 0.59 1.70 -25.16
C ASN A 91 1.22 1.10 -26.40
N ILE A 92 1.35 -0.22 -26.46
CA ILE A 92 1.86 -0.95 -27.62
C ILE A 92 0.65 -1.43 -28.42
N LYS A 93 0.50 -0.88 -29.62
CA LYS A 93 -0.61 -1.21 -30.52
C LYS A 93 -0.80 -2.72 -30.61
N ASP A 94 -2.05 -3.18 -30.51
CA ASP A 94 -2.50 -4.59 -30.59
C ASP A 94 -2.15 -5.46 -29.37
N TYR A 95 -1.21 -5.05 -28.52
CA TYR A 95 -0.79 -5.81 -27.31
C TYR A 95 -1.39 -5.23 -26.03
N GLY A 96 -1.70 -3.93 -25.97
CA GLY A 96 -2.24 -3.26 -24.79
C GLY A 96 -1.25 -2.31 -24.13
N ILE A 97 -1.56 -1.90 -22.90
CA ILE A 97 -0.79 -0.91 -22.15
C ILE A 97 0.20 -1.61 -21.20
N PHE A 98 1.43 -1.10 -21.19
CA PHE A 98 2.53 -1.55 -20.36
C PHE A 98 3.08 -0.37 -19.56
N SER A 99 3.62 -0.66 -18.39
CA SER A 99 4.39 0.28 -17.60
C SER A 99 5.66 -0.38 -17.07
N GLY A 100 6.74 0.38 -17.07
CA GLY A 100 8.00 0.03 -16.41
C GLY A 100 8.32 1.07 -15.35
N GLY A 101 8.71 0.64 -14.15
CA GLY A 101 9.06 1.53 -13.06
C GLY A 101 10.12 0.92 -12.15
N ILE A 102 10.72 1.78 -11.34
CA ILE A 102 11.67 1.41 -10.31
C ILE A 102 11.25 2.05 -8.98
N GLU A 103 11.16 1.24 -7.97
CA GLU A 103 11.02 1.65 -6.59
C GLU A 103 12.33 1.42 -5.86
N TYR A 104 12.70 2.36 -5.00
CA TYR A 104 13.88 2.21 -4.16
C TYR A 104 13.62 2.75 -2.76
N ILE A 105 14.27 2.16 -1.76
CA ILE A 105 14.38 2.67 -0.42
C ILE A 105 15.85 2.72 0.01
N ASN A 106 16.22 3.83 0.66
CA ASN A 106 17.51 4.02 1.29
C ASN A 106 17.25 4.22 2.79
N TYR A 107 17.81 3.34 3.58
CA TYR A 107 17.67 3.37 5.04
C TYR A 107 18.67 4.29 5.74
N GLY A 108 19.48 5.04 4.97
CA GLY A 108 20.50 5.92 5.50
C GLY A 108 21.80 5.20 5.87
N LYS A 109 22.47 5.73 6.88
CA LYS A 109 23.73 5.20 7.40
C LYS A 109 23.52 4.65 8.81
N PHE A 110 24.10 3.50 9.06
CA PHE A 110 24.10 2.85 10.36
C PHE A 110 25.51 2.84 10.93
N ILE A 111 25.62 3.01 12.23
CA ILE A 111 26.89 2.87 12.94
C ILE A 111 27.17 1.39 13.15
N ALA A 112 28.30 0.93 12.65
CA ALA A 112 28.81 -0.40 12.93
C ALA A 112 29.60 -0.40 14.26
N ALA A 113 29.27 -1.29 15.16
CA ALA A 113 30.01 -1.48 16.41
C ALA A 113 30.33 -2.97 16.60
N ASP A 114 31.41 -3.26 17.31
CA ASP A 114 31.74 -4.61 17.71
C ASP A 114 30.91 -5.05 18.94
N GLU A 115 31.11 -6.30 19.37
CA GLU A 115 30.39 -6.88 20.52
C GLU A 115 30.65 -6.12 21.85
N THR A 116 31.68 -5.29 21.91
CA THR A 116 32.05 -4.48 23.09
C THR A 116 31.46 -3.06 23.01
N GLY A 117 30.77 -2.71 21.89
CA GLY A 117 30.20 -1.39 21.63
C GLY A 117 31.19 -0.38 21.04
N ILE A 118 32.41 -0.82 20.67
CA ILE A 118 33.37 0.06 20.00
C ILE A 118 32.94 0.25 18.55
N VAL A 119 32.82 1.52 18.13
CA VAL A 119 32.46 1.87 16.74
C VAL A 119 33.58 1.45 15.80
N THR A 120 33.24 0.56 14.85
CA THR A 120 34.17 -0.01 13.86
C THR A 120 34.01 0.62 12.49
N GLY A 121 32.92 1.37 12.24
CA GLY A 121 32.67 2.05 10.97
C GLY A 121 31.20 2.42 10.75
N GLU A 122 30.84 2.57 9.49
CA GLU A 122 29.45 2.80 9.04
C GLU A 122 29.08 1.76 7.97
N PHE A 123 27.79 1.36 7.93
CA PHE A 123 27.25 0.58 6.83
C PHE A 123 25.97 1.20 6.28
N LYS A 124 25.53 0.74 5.12
CA LYS A 124 24.33 1.20 4.43
C LYS A 124 23.40 0.03 4.15
N ALA A 125 22.11 0.33 4.05
CA ALA A 125 21.08 -0.59 3.63
C ALA A 125 20.24 0.08 2.54
N ALA A 126 19.91 -0.67 1.50
CA ALA A 126 19.05 -0.22 0.41
C ALA A 126 18.35 -1.40 -0.25
N GLU A 127 17.13 -1.16 -0.73
CA GLU A 127 16.35 -2.15 -1.46
C GLU A 127 15.77 -1.53 -2.73
N TYR A 128 15.62 -2.36 -3.75
CA TYR A 128 15.12 -1.96 -5.07
C TYR A 128 14.12 -2.99 -5.58
N ALA A 129 13.03 -2.51 -6.19
CA ALA A 129 12.11 -3.34 -6.95
C ALA A 129 11.89 -2.74 -8.35
N ILE A 130 12.01 -3.56 -9.38
CA ILE A 130 11.61 -3.18 -10.74
C ILE A 130 10.15 -3.59 -10.90
N ASN A 131 9.29 -2.67 -11.30
CA ASN A 131 7.87 -2.91 -11.50
C ASN A 131 7.57 -3.00 -13.01
N LEU A 132 7.05 -4.12 -13.45
CA LEU A 132 6.65 -4.36 -14.84
C LEU A 132 5.15 -4.65 -14.86
N ILE A 133 4.36 -3.63 -15.23
CA ILE A 133 2.90 -3.69 -15.19
C ILE A 133 2.35 -3.90 -16.60
N TYR A 134 1.41 -4.82 -16.71
CA TYR A 134 0.57 -5.03 -17.89
C TYR A 134 -0.89 -5.03 -17.51
N SER A 135 -1.74 -4.38 -18.32
CA SER A 135 -3.18 -4.38 -18.11
C SER A 135 -3.94 -4.51 -19.41
N ARG A 136 -5.10 -5.17 -19.34
CA ARG A 136 -5.98 -5.38 -20.47
C ARG A 136 -7.46 -5.34 -20.02
N ALA A 137 -8.29 -4.68 -20.83
CA ALA A 137 -9.75 -4.79 -20.72
C ALA A 137 -10.18 -6.18 -21.18
N ILE A 138 -11.01 -6.87 -20.38
CA ILE A 138 -11.68 -8.12 -20.77
C ILE A 138 -12.94 -7.77 -21.55
N ASP A 139 -13.69 -6.81 -21.05
CA ASP A 139 -14.87 -6.24 -21.70
C ASP A 139 -14.99 -4.74 -21.37
N SER A 140 -16.16 -4.14 -21.63
CA SER A 140 -16.40 -2.71 -21.37
C SER A 140 -16.42 -2.33 -19.89
N SER A 141 -16.55 -3.30 -18.97
CA SER A 141 -16.73 -3.07 -17.53
C SER A 141 -15.62 -3.65 -16.69
N PHE A 142 -14.95 -4.71 -17.17
CA PHE A 142 -13.90 -5.41 -16.44
C PHE A 142 -12.53 -5.22 -17.06
N ARG A 143 -11.56 -4.91 -16.23
CA ARG A 143 -10.14 -4.83 -16.56
C ARG A 143 -9.34 -5.68 -15.59
N VAL A 144 -8.30 -6.35 -16.09
CA VAL A 144 -7.34 -7.12 -15.30
C VAL A 144 -5.94 -6.55 -15.50
N GLY A 145 -5.10 -6.71 -14.50
CA GLY A 145 -3.71 -6.29 -14.58
C GLY A 145 -2.80 -7.19 -13.77
N VAL A 146 -1.55 -7.21 -14.15
CA VAL A 146 -0.47 -7.90 -13.46
C VAL A 146 0.72 -6.96 -13.32
N ASN A 147 1.39 -7.02 -12.17
CA ASN A 147 2.67 -6.37 -11.91
C ASN A 147 3.68 -7.42 -11.51
N VAL A 148 4.80 -7.54 -12.20
CA VAL A 148 5.91 -8.43 -11.84
C VAL A 148 7.03 -7.60 -11.25
N LYS A 149 7.54 -8.01 -10.08
CA LYS A 149 8.48 -7.25 -9.25
C LYS A 149 9.73 -8.08 -8.92
N PRO A 150 10.76 -8.10 -9.79
CA PRO A 150 12.11 -8.50 -9.36
C PRO A 150 12.61 -7.57 -8.25
N VAL A 151 13.14 -8.16 -7.16
CA VAL A 151 13.59 -7.45 -5.97
C VAL A 151 15.06 -7.73 -5.71
N ILE A 152 15.79 -6.69 -5.36
CA ILE A 152 17.19 -6.75 -4.91
C ILE A 152 17.26 -5.99 -3.59
N SER A 153 17.73 -6.65 -2.54
CA SER A 153 17.96 -6.04 -1.24
C SER A 153 19.41 -6.23 -0.81
N THR A 154 20.01 -5.17 -0.31
CA THR A 154 21.38 -5.16 0.21
C THR A 154 21.39 -4.55 1.61
N LEU A 155 21.73 -5.37 2.60
CA LEU A 155 21.84 -4.97 4.01
C LEU A 155 23.28 -5.22 4.45
N GLU A 156 24.05 -4.16 4.65
CA GLU A 156 25.50 -4.24 4.94
C GLU A 156 26.24 -5.01 3.82
N LYS A 157 26.75 -6.20 4.14
CA LYS A 157 27.43 -7.14 3.21
C LYS A 157 26.53 -8.24 2.66
N TYR A 158 25.30 -8.33 3.14
CA TYR A 158 24.36 -9.37 2.74
C TYR A 158 23.50 -8.89 1.58
N THR A 159 23.32 -9.76 0.58
CA THR A 159 22.48 -9.48 -0.57
C THR A 159 21.43 -10.56 -0.73
N SER A 160 20.19 -10.15 -0.84
CA SER A 160 19.04 -10.99 -1.09
C SER A 160 18.41 -10.67 -2.44
N LEU A 161 17.88 -11.69 -3.11
CA LEU A 161 17.15 -11.58 -4.38
C LEU A 161 15.78 -12.22 -4.24
N GLY A 162 14.76 -11.56 -4.75
CA GLY A 162 13.40 -12.06 -4.74
C GLY A 162 12.64 -11.75 -6.02
N ILE A 163 11.48 -12.35 -6.14
CA ILE A 163 10.50 -12.04 -7.17
C ILE A 163 9.11 -12.04 -6.53
N ALA A 164 8.34 -11.02 -6.81
CA ALA A 164 6.94 -10.90 -6.40
C ALA A 164 6.07 -10.59 -7.60
N ALA A 165 4.77 -10.84 -7.49
CA ALA A 165 3.77 -10.45 -8.47
C ALA A 165 2.48 -9.98 -7.78
N ASP A 166 1.82 -8.98 -8.38
CA ASP A 166 0.49 -8.54 -7.98
C ASP A 166 -0.50 -8.82 -9.11
N PHE A 167 -1.72 -9.16 -8.74
CA PHE A 167 -2.84 -9.37 -9.65
C PHE A 167 -4.00 -8.47 -9.24
N GLY A 168 -4.49 -7.67 -10.19
CA GLY A 168 -5.62 -6.77 -9.98
C GLY A 168 -6.78 -7.06 -10.91
N VAL A 169 -7.99 -6.83 -10.40
CA VAL A 169 -9.23 -6.80 -11.18
C VAL A 169 -10.00 -5.55 -10.81
N THR A 170 -10.50 -4.84 -11.81
CA THR A 170 -11.32 -3.64 -11.61
C THR A 170 -12.63 -3.78 -12.38
N TYR A 171 -13.73 -3.47 -11.71
CA TYR A 171 -15.05 -3.33 -12.29
C TYR A 171 -15.46 -1.87 -12.29
N ASN A 172 -15.72 -1.33 -13.47
CA ASN A 172 -16.27 0.00 -13.67
C ASN A 172 -17.14 0.01 -14.93
N LYS A 173 -18.45 0.08 -14.75
CA LYS A 173 -19.39 0.16 -15.88
C LYS A 173 -19.27 1.51 -16.58
N PRO A 174 -19.23 1.57 -17.92
CA PRO A 174 -19.18 2.82 -18.67
C PRO A 174 -20.26 3.82 -18.23
N GLY A 175 -19.84 5.05 -17.91
CA GLY A 175 -20.71 6.11 -17.40
C GLY A 175 -21.11 5.98 -15.91
N SER A 176 -20.65 4.94 -15.23
CA SER A 176 -20.86 4.80 -13.78
C SER A 176 -19.87 5.65 -13.00
N LEU A 177 -20.35 6.19 -11.87
CA LEU A 177 -19.53 6.88 -10.88
C LEU A 177 -19.02 5.92 -9.79
N PHE A 178 -19.34 4.63 -9.92
CA PHE A 178 -18.95 3.57 -9.00
C PHE A 178 -17.85 2.71 -9.61
N THR A 179 -16.86 2.38 -8.81
CA THR A 179 -15.81 1.41 -9.16
C THR A 179 -15.63 0.43 -8.01
N ALA A 180 -15.44 -0.84 -8.32
CA ALA A 180 -15.02 -1.87 -7.37
C ALA A 180 -13.73 -2.53 -7.88
N ALA A 181 -12.89 -2.98 -6.96
CA ALA A 181 -11.63 -3.63 -7.30
C ALA A 181 -11.24 -4.69 -6.27
N MET A 182 -10.47 -5.65 -6.73
CA MET A 182 -9.77 -6.63 -5.92
C MET A 182 -8.31 -6.70 -6.35
N VAL A 183 -7.42 -6.78 -5.38
CA VAL A 183 -5.97 -6.95 -5.63
C VAL A 183 -5.42 -8.02 -4.70
N VAL A 184 -4.58 -8.88 -5.27
CA VAL A 184 -3.72 -9.80 -4.52
C VAL A 184 -2.30 -9.36 -4.76
N LYS A 185 -1.58 -8.99 -3.68
CA LYS A 185 -0.24 -8.39 -3.73
C LYS A 185 0.83 -9.36 -3.24
N ASN A 186 2.02 -9.19 -3.78
CA ASN A 186 3.25 -9.81 -3.32
C ASN A 186 3.24 -11.35 -3.31
N ILE A 187 2.54 -11.99 -4.27
CA ILE A 187 2.68 -13.43 -4.50
C ILE A 187 4.08 -13.69 -5.03
N GLY A 188 4.89 -14.43 -4.28
CA GLY A 188 6.27 -14.65 -4.71
C GLY A 188 7.12 -15.41 -3.73
N ALA A 189 8.43 -15.34 -3.94
CA ALA A 189 9.40 -16.02 -3.11
C ALA A 189 10.76 -15.28 -3.11
N GLN A 190 11.46 -15.42 -2.01
CA GLN A 190 12.88 -15.09 -1.92
C GLN A 190 13.68 -16.14 -2.68
N LEU A 191 14.37 -15.74 -3.76
CA LEU A 191 15.19 -16.65 -4.58
C LEU A 191 16.52 -16.94 -3.90
N LYS A 192 17.15 -15.90 -3.34
CA LYS A 192 18.36 -15.96 -2.53
C LYS A 192 18.12 -15.23 -1.22
N GLY A 193 18.24 -15.91 -0.08
CA GLY A 193 18.16 -15.31 1.26
C GLY A 193 19.41 -14.50 1.62
N TYR A 194 19.33 -13.71 2.67
CA TYR A 194 20.51 -13.07 3.29
C TYR A 194 21.42 -14.11 3.93
N THR A 195 20.80 -15.17 4.43
CA THR A 195 21.44 -16.35 5.01
C THR A 195 21.03 -17.61 4.25
N SER A 196 21.24 -18.79 4.82
CA SER A 196 20.78 -20.07 4.28
C SER A 196 19.25 -20.24 4.38
N GLU A 197 18.59 -19.51 5.27
CA GLU A 197 17.15 -19.55 5.46
C GLU A 197 16.47 -18.53 4.55
N LYS A 198 15.26 -18.86 4.08
CA LYS A 198 14.41 -18.00 3.27
C LYS A 198 13.20 -17.57 4.08
N GLU A 199 12.86 -16.31 3.92
CA GLU A 199 11.73 -15.66 4.58
C GLU A 199 10.56 -15.50 3.61
N SER A 200 9.34 -15.40 4.14
CA SER A 200 8.13 -15.15 3.35
C SER A 200 8.08 -13.70 2.89
N LEU A 201 7.40 -13.45 1.77
CA LEU A 201 7.08 -12.12 1.29
C LEU A 201 5.82 -11.57 2.00
N PRO A 202 5.62 -10.23 2.03
CA PRO A 202 4.46 -9.61 2.67
C PRO A 202 3.21 -9.74 1.77
N PHE A 203 2.65 -10.94 1.72
CA PHE A 203 1.43 -11.27 0.98
C PHE A 203 0.24 -10.47 1.52
N ASN A 204 -0.66 -10.01 0.63
CA ASN A 204 -1.81 -9.22 1.03
C ASN A 204 -2.97 -9.37 0.02
N ILE A 205 -4.19 -9.44 0.54
CA ILE A 205 -5.43 -9.43 -0.25
C ILE A 205 -6.24 -8.19 0.12
N GLN A 206 -6.64 -7.44 -0.90
CA GLN A 206 -7.38 -6.19 -0.75
C GLN A 206 -8.67 -6.19 -1.57
N LEU A 207 -9.74 -5.60 -1.00
CA LEU A 207 -10.97 -5.27 -1.69
C LEU A 207 -11.21 -3.77 -1.56
N GLY A 208 -11.67 -3.12 -2.63
CA GLY A 208 -11.92 -1.69 -2.61
C GLY A 208 -13.14 -1.29 -3.40
N ILE A 209 -13.77 -0.21 -2.96
CA ILE A 209 -14.82 0.47 -3.69
C ILE A 209 -14.57 1.97 -3.71
N SER A 210 -15.02 2.64 -4.75
CA SER A 210 -15.09 4.10 -4.77
C SER A 210 -16.39 4.57 -5.41
N GLN A 211 -16.89 5.70 -4.93
CA GLN A 211 -18.11 6.33 -5.41
C GLN A 211 -17.91 7.84 -5.51
N SER A 212 -18.05 8.39 -6.73
CA SER A 212 -18.16 9.82 -6.94
C SER A 212 -19.62 10.26 -6.83
N LEU A 213 -19.88 11.46 -6.31
CA LEU A 213 -21.23 12.00 -6.22
C LEU A 213 -21.58 12.77 -7.51
N LYS A 214 -22.81 12.58 -8.02
CA LYS A 214 -23.24 13.19 -9.28
C LYS A 214 -23.38 14.71 -9.20
N HIS A 215 -23.80 15.21 -8.04
CA HIS A 215 -24.16 16.62 -7.84
C HIS A 215 -23.27 17.36 -6.82
N ALA A 216 -22.19 16.72 -6.39
CA ALA A 216 -21.21 17.32 -5.50
C ALA A 216 -19.80 16.92 -5.96
N PRO A 217 -18.81 17.79 -5.84
CA PRO A 217 -17.44 17.51 -6.24
C PRO A 217 -16.70 16.66 -5.19
N LEU A 218 -17.33 15.56 -4.80
CA LEU A 218 -16.85 14.64 -3.76
C LEU A 218 -16.75 13.21 -4.29
N ARG A 219 -15.67 12.53 -3.91
CA ARG A 219 -15.48 11.10 -4.08
C ARG A 219 -15.13 10.47 -2.75
N PHE A 220 -15.73 9.33 -2.48
CA PHE A 220 -15.43 8.49 -1.33
C PHE A 220 -14.76 7.20 -1.79
N SER A 221 -13.82 6.71 -1.02
CA SER A 221 -13.21 5.39 -1.21
C SER A 221 -13.17 4.63 0.10
N VAL A 222 -13.37 3.33 0.00
CA VAL A 222 -13.22 2.39 1.10
C VAL A 222 -12.36 1.25 0.58
N THR A 223 -11.30 0.92 1.32
CA THR A 223 -10.47 -0.25 1.05
C THR A 223 -10.45 -1.13 2.29
N LEU A 224 -10.67 -2.42 2.07
CA LEU A 224 -10.44 -3.46 3.06
C LEU A 224 -9.06 -4.05 2.76
N ASP A 225 -8.18 -3.96 3.74
CA ASP A 225 -6.77 -4.31 3.63
C ASP A 225 -6.44 -5.53 4.51
N HIS A 226 -5.40 -6.31 4.16
CA HIS A 226 -4.96 -7.50 4.89
C HIS A 226 -6.05 -8.57 5.10
N LEU A 227 -6.87 -8.85 4.09
CA LEU A 227 -7.89 -9.89 4.16
C LEU A 227 -7.33 -11.32 4.16
N ASP A 228 -6.04 -11.48 3.98
CA ASP A 228 -5.28 -12.72 4.13
C ASP A 228 -5.09 -13.14 5.60
N ASN A 229 -5.11 -12.18 6.53
CA ASN A 229 -5.02 -12.42 7.96
C ASN A 229 -6.12 -11.66 8.68
N TRP A 230 -7.12 -12.40 9.20
CA TRP A 230 -8.27 -11.76 9.86
C TRP A 230 -7.92 -11.15 11.22
N ASN A 231 -7.03 -11.78 12.00
CA ASN A 231 -6.64 -11.25 13.30
C ASN A 231 -5.46 -10.28 13.15
N LEU A 232 -5.75 -8.99 13.18
CA LEU A 232 -4.77 -7.90 13.18
C LEU A 232 -4.62 -7.26 14.58
N THR A 233 -5.10 -7.92 15.62
CA THR A 233 -4.91 -7.45 16.99
C THR A 233 -3.49 -7.81 17.45
N TYR A 234 -2.81 -6.87 18.06
CA TYR A 234 -1.57 -7.11 18.75
C TYR A 234 -1.93 -7.51 20.20
N ASP A 235 -1.65 -8.75 20.57
CA ASP A 235 -1.76 -9.15 21.98
C ASP A 235 -0.70 -8.36 22.75
N LYS A 236 -1.15 -7.30 23.44
CA LYS A 236 -0.28 -6.62 24.40
C LYS A 236 0.18 -7.70 25.40
N PRO A 237 1.49 -7.80 25.67
CA PRO A 237 1.92 -8.62 26.81
C PRO A 237 1.10 -8.15 28.00
N VAL A 238 0.37 -9.05 28.63
CA VAL A 238 -0.36 -8.74 29.85
C VAL A 238 0.72 -8.36 30.88
N GLU A 239 1.01 -7.05 31.02
CA GLU A 239 1.55 -6.57 32.26
C GLU A 239 0.48 -6.93 33.27
N GLU A 240 0.73 -7.95 34.09
CA GLU A 240 -0.08 -8.24 35.27
C GLU A 240 -0.16 -6.92 36.05
N SER A 241 -1.19 -6.14 35.77
CA SER A 241 -1.43 -4.90 36.49
C SER A 241 -1.63 -5.31 37.94
N GLU A 242 -1.06 -4.54 38.87
CA GLU A 242 -1.27 -4.77 40.33
C GLU A 242 -2.78 -4.83 40.68
N LEU A 243 -3.65 -4.37 39.76
CA LEU A 243 -5.11 -4.42 39.82
C LEU A 243 -5.67 -5.84 39.60
N ASP A 244 -5.05 -6.69 38.77
CA ASP A 244 -5.44 -8.10 38.63
C ASP A 244 -5.19 -8.90 39.89
N GLN A 245 -4.16 -8.52 40.68
CA GLN A 245 -3.91 -9.10 41.98
C GLN A 245 -4.95 -8.69 43.04
N LEU A 246 -5.68 -7.62 42.80
CA LEU A 246 -6.76 -7.12 43.67
C LEU A 246 -8.14 -7.68 43.32
N GLY A 247 -8.24 -8.53 42.28
CA GLY A 247 -9.51 -9.17 41.88
C GLY A 247 -10.49 -8.18 41.25
N VAL A 248 -10.04 -7.02 40.76
CA VAL A 248 -10.82 -6.10 39.99
C VAL A 248 -10.68 -6.53 38.53
N SER A 249 -11.57 -7.38 38.06
CA SER A 249 -11.66 -7.73 36.64
C SER A 249 -12.00 -6.45 35.85
N GLU A 250 -11.11 -6.02 34.93
CA GLU A 250 -11.51 -5.09 33.86
C GLU A 250 -12.75 -5.64 33.21
N ASP A 251 -13.71 -4.75 32.89
CA ASP A 251 -14.93 -5.10 32.18
C ASP A 251 -14.56 -5.93 30.94
N SER A 252 -14.99 -7.18 30.89
CA SER A 252 -14.74 -8.06 29.75
C SER A 252 -15.35 -7.40 28.53
N GLU A 253 -14.52 -6.93 27.59
CA GLU A 253 -14.98 -6.40 26.32
C GLU A 253 -16.02 -7.35 25.72
N SER A 254 -17.13 -6.78 25.29
CA SER A 254 -18.20 -7.54 24.62
C SER A 254 -17.59 -8.25 23.41
N THR A 255 -17.99 -9.52 23.16
CA THR A 255 -17.58 -10.26 21.94
C THR A 255 -17.88 -9.47 20.67
N ILE A 256 -18.96 -8.65 20.70
CA ILE A 256 -19.36 -7.81 19.56
C ILE A 256 -18.35 -6.67 19.37
N ASP A 257 -17.87 -6.04 20.45
CA ASP A 257 -16.91 -4.94 20.37
C ASP A 257 -15.56 -5.43 19.82
N ARG A 258 -15.11 -6.62 20.23
CA ARG A 258 -13.90 -7.24 19.71
C ARG A 258 -14.02 -7.56 18.22
N ILE A 259 -15.12 -8.16 17.75
CA ILE A 259 -15.34 -8.45 16.34
C ILE A 259 -15.40 -7.14 15.53
N ALA A 260 -16.02 -6.09 16.07
CA ALA A 260 -16.09 -4.80 15.43
C ALA A 260 -14.70 -4.14 15.32
N ASP A 261 -13.87 -4.21 16.37
CA ASP A 261 -12.50 -3.70 16.35
C ASP A 261 -11.64 -4.46 15.32
N GLU A 262 -11.68 -5.81 15.33
CA GLU A 262 -10.99 -6.64 14.35
C GLU A 262 -11.38 -6.26 12.91
N PHE A 263 -12.68 -6.14 12.60
CA PHE A 263 -13.14 -5.73 11.29
C PHE A 263 -12.67 -4.31 10.92
N MET A 264 -12.78 -3.36 11.83
CA MET A 264 -12.39 -1.97 11.58
C MET A 264 -10.89 -1.82 11.31
N ARG A 265 -10.03 -2.72 11.81
CA ARG A 265 -8.58 -2.71 11.51
C ARG A 265 -8.27 -2.97 10.03
N HIS A 266 -9.20 -3.61 9.31
CA HIS A 266 -9.08 -3.77 7.86
C HIS A 266 -9.51 -2.53 7.07
N VAL A 267 -10.22 -1.58 7.69
CA VAL A 267 -10.90 -0.49 6.98
C VAL A 267 -10.00 0.73 6.82
N ILE A 268 -9.85 1.16 5.56
CA ILE A 268 -9.22 2.42 5.17
C ILE A 268 -10.27 3.27 4.46
N LEU A 269 -10.45 4.51 4.93
CA LEU A 269 -11.41 5.47 4.38
C LEU A 269 -10.68 6.63 3.70
N GLY A 270 -11.14 7.02 2.53
CA GLY A 270 -10.63 8.17 1.79
C GLY A 270 -11.74 9.07 1.26
N VAL A 271 -11.49 10.36 1.27
CA VAL A 271 -12.37 11.39 0.70
C VAL A 271 -11.55 12.34 -0.17
N GLU A 272 -12.00 12.58 -1.40
CA GLU A 272 -11.46 13.60 -2.28
C GLU A 272 -12.54 14.67 -2.52
N PHE A 273 -12.15 15.93 -2.33
CA PHE A 273 -12.93 17.10 -2.67
C PHE A 273 -12.28 17.82 -3.86
N MET A 274 -13.03 18.00 -4.95
CA MET A 274 -12.58 18.52 -6.24
C MET A 274 -13.34 19.81 -6.58
N PRO A 275 -13.08 20.94 -5.88
CA PRO A 275 -13.85 22.17 -6.05
C PRO A 275 -13.77 22.74 -7.46
N ILE A 276 -12.65 22.53 -8.13
CA ILE A 276 -12.41 22.90 -9.52
C ILE A 276 -11.57 21.81 -10.21
N ASN A 277 -11.55 21.78 -11.54
CA ASN A 277 -10.88 20.73 -12.33
C ASN A 277 -9.36 20.61 -12.09
N ASN A 278 -8.74 21.64 -11.48
CA ASN A 278 -7.29 21.69 -11.30
C ASN A 278 -6.85 21.60 -9.84
N LEU A 279 -7.79 21.50 -8.88
CA LEU A 279 -7.48 21.45 -7.45
C LEU A 279 -8.19 20.28 -6.80
N TYR A 280 -7.45 19.53 -6.02
CA TYR A 280 -7.88 18.35 -5.28
C TYR A 280 -7.48 18.51 -3.81
N VAL A 281 -8.41 18.36 -2.90
CA VAL A 281 -8.16 18.31 -1.46
C VAL A 281 -8.55 16.93 -0.98
N ARG A 282 -7.72 16.31 -0.17
CA ARG A 282 -7.86 14.91 0.24
C ARG A 282 -7.74 14.75 1.74
N ALA A 283 -8.52 13.84 2.27
CA ALA A 283 -8.39 13.36 3.64
C ALA A 283 -8.58 11.85 3.67
N GLY A 284 -7.87 11.19 4.56
CA GLY A 284 -7.95 9.76 4.75
C GLY A 284 -7.87 9.37 6.21
N TYR A 285 -8.38 8.19 6.52
CA TYR A 285 -8.34 7.62 7.84
C TYR A 285 -8.06 6.12 7.75
N ASN A 286 -7.07 5.67 8.52
CA ASN A 286 -6.69 4.27 8.65
C ASN A 286 -6.83 3.86 10.11
N TYR A 287 -7.85 3.03 10.38
CA TYR A 287 -8.18 2.62 11.75
C TYR A 287 -7.07 1.77 12.37
N ARG A 288 -6.51 0.79 11.62
CA ARG A 288 -5.42 -0.05 12.12
C ARG A 288 -4.22 0.79 12.58
N ARG A 289 -3.77 1.72 11.72
CA ARG A 289 -2.67 2.65 12.05
C ARG A 289 -2.95 3.44 13.33
N ARG A 290 -4.22 3.83 13.53
CA ARG A 290 -4.65 4.50 14.75
C ARG A 290 -4.45 3.63 15.98
N GLN A 291 -4.89 2.37 15.93
CA GLN A 291 -4.83 1.45 17.06
C GLN A 291 -3.42 0.98 17.39
N GLU A 292 -2.60 0.67 16.36
CA GLU A 292 -1.24 0.16 16.55
C GLU A 292 -0.25 1.22 17.08
N MET A 293 -0.46 2.49 16.70
CA MET A 293 0.52 3.55 16.96
C MET A 293 0.05 4.58 18.00
N LEU A 294 -1.16 4.42 18.54
CA LEU A 294 -1.72 5.34 19.54
C LEU A 294 -0.99 5.16 20.88
N ILE A 295 -0.56 6.28 21.47
CA ILE A 295 -0.10 6.35 22.85
C ILE A 295 -1.22 7.03 23.65
N GLU A 296 -1.82 6.31 24.60
CA GLU A 296 -3.01 6.72 25.36
C GLU A 296 -2.85 8.07 26.07
N SER A 297 -1.63 8.40 26.48
CA SER A 297 -1.34 9.63 27.24
C SER A 297 -1.30 10.92 26.39
N LYS A 298 -1.44 10.85 25.04
CA LYS A 298 -1.29 12.02 24.17
C LYS A 298 -2.32 12.07 23.06
N THR A 299 -3.02 13.20 22.92
CA THR A 299 -3.87 13.50 21.76
C THR A 299 -3.01 13.55 20.51
N SER A 300 -3.33 12.77 19.47
CA SER A 300 -2.56 12.72 18.24
C SER A 300 -3.45 12.58 17.00
N THR A 301 -2.90 12.99 15.86
CA THR A 301 -3.50 12.82 14.53
C THR A 301 -3.13 11.49 13.88
N ILE A 302 -2.60 10.53 14.63
CA ILE A 302 -2.26 9.20 14.13
C ILE A 302 -3.48 8.55 13.48
N GLY A 303 -3.27 7.89 12.37
CA GLY A 303 -4.33 7.29 11.55
C GLY A 303 -4.96 8.27 10.55
N PHE A 304 -4.86 9.58 10.76
CA PHE A 304 -5.31 10.59 9.79
C PHE A 304 -4.20 10.93 8.79
N SER A 305 -4.64 11.23 7.58
CA SER A 305 -3.79 11.71 6.49
C SER A 305 -4.50 12.82 5.72
N PHE A 306 -3.72 13.74 5.17
CA PHE A 306 -4.22 14.90 4.43
C PHE A 306 -3.31 15.18 3.24
N GLY A 307 -3.87 15.80 2.22
CA GLY A 307 -3.08 16.22 1.09
C GLY A 307 -3.86 17.05 0.09
N PHE A 308 -3.13 17.54 -0.88
CA PHE A 308 -3.69 18.27 -1.99
C PHE A 308 -2.98 17.92 -3.30
N GLY A 309 -3.66 18.15 -4.40
CA GLY A 309 -3.12 18.02 -5.75
C GLY A 309 -3.50 19.23 -6.58
N VAL A 310 -2.59 19.69 -7.42
CA VAL A 310 -2.83 20.82 -8.32
C VAL A 310 -2.30 20.52 -9.70
N LYS A 311 -3.11 20.81 -10.73
CA LYS A 311 -2.70 20.72 -12.13
C LYS A 311 -2.26 22.09 -12.62
N ILE A 312 -0.97 22.20 -12.94
CA ILE A 312 -0.35 23.44 -13.45
C ILE A 312 0.19 23.15 -14.86
N SER A 313 -0.46 23.69 -15.87
CA SER A 313 -0.10 23.46 -17.29
C SER A 313 -0.06 21.97 -17.62
N LYS A 314 1.12 21.42 -17.88
CA LYS A 314 1.37 20.01 -18.27
C LYS A 314 1.73 19.12 -17.10
N PHE A 315 1.89 19.69 -15.91
CA PHE A 315 2.30 18.97 -14.72
C PHE A 315 1.14 18.84 -13.73
N TYR A 316 1.06 17.68 -13.09
CA TYR A 316 0.21 17.48 -11.94
C TYR A 316 1.13 17.25 -10.74
N LEU A 317 0.98 18.13 -9.74
CA LEU A 317 1.77 18.12 -8.51
C LEU A 317 0.88 17.70 -7.36
N SER A 318 1.33 16.80 -6.53
CA SER A 318 0.61 16.39 -5.33
C SER A 318 1.53 16.37 -4.12
N TYR A 319 0.97 16.77 -3.00
CA TYR A 319 1.55 16.64 -1.68
C TYR A 319 0.60 15.85 -0.78
N GLY A 320 1.15 14.94 0.01
CA GLY A 320 0.42 14.17 1.00
C GLY A 320 1.23 14.06 2.28
N ARG A 321 0.54 14.15 3.43
CA ARG A 321 1.11 13.95 4.75
C ARG A 321 0.33 12.90 5.49
N ALA A 322 1.01 11.88 5.97
CA ALA A 322 0.42 10.83 6.79
C ALA A 322 1.15 10.75 8.14
N THR A 323 0.39 10.79 9.22
CA THR A 323 0.94 10.67 10.57
C THR A 323 1.00 9.19 10.94
N TYR A 324 2.22 8.65 11.01
CA TYR A 324 2.45 7.25 11.39
C TYR A 324 2.71 7.08 12.87
N HIS A 325 3.45 8.01 13.49
CA HIS A 325 3.80 7.95 14.90
C HIS A 325 3.84 9.36 15.50
N LEU A 326 3.73 9.48 16.83
CA LEU A 326 3.88 10.77 17.53
C LEU A 326 5.22 11.45 17.28
N ALA A 327 6.26 10.67 16.99
CA ALA A 327 7.60 11.18 16.72
C ALA A 327 7.76 11.73 15.30
N GLY A 328 6.82 11.44 14.37
CA GLY A 328 6.96 11.93 13.00
C GLY A 328 5.78 11.58 12.08
N ALA A 329 5.67 12.38 11.03
CA ALA A 329 4.81 12.13 9.89
C ALA A 329 5.67 11.98 8.65
N SER A 330 5.22 11.19 7.68
CA SER A 330 5.86 11.12 6.37
C SER A 330 5.30 12.17 5.43
N ASP A 331 6.18 12.79 4.66
CA ASP A 331 5.85 13.77 3.64
C ASP A 331 6.07 13.16 2.25
N HIS A 332 5.01 13.12 1.46
CA HIS A 332 4.98 12.51 0.14
C HIS A 332 4.84 13.59 -0.93
N PHE A 333 5.68 13.53 -1.94
CA PHE A 333 5.66 14.41 -3.10
C PHE A 333 5.52 13.58 -4.36
N SER A 334 4.57 13.97 -5.22
CA SER A 334 4.33 13.31 -6.51
C SER A 334 4.30 14.34 -7.63
N ILE A 335 4.99 14.04 -8.72
CA ILE A 335 4.95 14.80 -9.96
C ILE A 335 4.55 13.84 -11.07
N SER A 336 3.53 14.19 -11.83
CA SER A 336 3.17 13.47 -13.05
C SER A 336 3.03 14.40 -14.24
N THR A 337 3.34 13.87 -15.41
CA THR A 337 3.21 14.58 -16.68
C THR A 337 3.00 13.59 -17.83
N ASN A 338 2.34 14.07 -18.90
CA ASN A 338 2.22 13.31 -20.13
C ASN A 338 3.19 13.87 -21.18
N LEU A 339 4.10 13.02 -21.71
CA LEU A 339 5.17 13.43 -22.61
C LEU A 339 4.64 13.84 -23.99
N ASP A 340 3.51 13.30 -24.46
CA ASP A 340 2.89 13.72 -25.72
C ASP A 340 2.42 15.18 -25.68
N SER A 341 2.16 15.72 -24.49
CA SER A 341 1.79 17.13 -24.33
C SER A 341 2.90 18.10 -24.76
N PHE A 342 4.16 17.64 -24.76
CA PHE A 342 5.32 18.44 -25.17
C PHE A 342 5.60 18.35 -26.67
N ARG A 343 5.23 17.22 -27.31
CA ARG A 343 5.43 17.01 -28.76
C ARG A 343 4.45 17.81 -29.62
N LYS A 344 3.22 18.06 -29.15
CA LYS A 344 2.20 18.83 -29.89
C LYS A 344 2.52 20.32 -30.08
N ASN A 345 3.61 20.81 -29.50
CA ASN A 345 4.04 22.21 -29.61
C ASN A 345 5.36 22.37 -30.41
N LEU A 346 5.82 21.31 -31.07
CA LEU A 346 6.89 21.28 -32.05
C LEU A 346 6.31 20.99 -33.45
#